data_f7a7d98d4b5c68efb95be84a159df9e4
#
_entry.id   f7a7d98d4b5c68efb95be84a159df9e4
#
_cell.length_a   1.000
_cell.length_b   1.000
_cell.length_c   1.000
_cell.angle_alpha   90.00
_cell.angle_beta   90.00
_cell.angle_gamma   90.00
#
_symmetry.space_group_name_H-M   'P 1'
#
loop_
_entity.id
_entity.type
_entity.pdbx_description
1 polymer ?
#
loop_
_entity_poly.entity_id
_entity_poly.type
_entity_poly.pdbx_seq_one_letter_code
_entity_poly.pdbx_strand_id
1 'polypeptide(L)'
;MRNIIKQPIWEKSDLGLPLPDSKHAVSVALPTWKDVIDYEEKDPICIESLKSIYPRFGLNPLLKTLSEEILTKYGFSNCSAWPYSNKYIALKAKKFCDSKTKLINSFLAEKDDIHFLITKSDASYHARIFWQHTGLGASSREAAISLGIENKPSKKLVNKAYRKIVDRISSFTETNPKYINLTSSGMSAFHTALEIIYKVFPKKPTLQIGFPYVDVLKLPMNIFYGANLI
;
A
#
# COMPACT_ATOMS: atom_id res chain seq x y z
N MET A 1 -15.92 19.92 7.75
CA MET A 1 -14.67 19.91 6.97
C MET A 1 -14.05 21.30 7.04
N ARG A 2 -12.80 21.40 7.52
CA ARG A 2 -12.07 22.69 7.61
C ARG A 2 -11.84 23.26 6.19
N ASN A 3 -12.14 24.53 5.99
CA ASN A 3 -11.84 25.19 4.72
C ASN A 3 -10.38 25.69 4.76
N ILE A 4 -9.47 24.94 4.14
CA ILE A 4 -8.03 25.21 4.16
C ILE A 4 -7.62 26.53 3.48
N ILE A 5 -8.48 27.14 2.66
CA ILE A 5 -8.22 28.46 2.07
C ILE A 5 -8.48 29.57 3.11
N LYS A 6 -9.53 29.41 3.93
CA LYS A 6 -9.89 30.38 4.98
C LYS A 6 -9.19 30.11 6.31
N GLN A 7 -8.85 28.86 6.57
CA GLN A 7 -8.21 28.37 7.77
C GLN A 7 -7.06 27.44 7.38
N PRO A 8 -5.94 27.96 6.91
CA PRO A 8 -4.80 27.16 6.47
C PRO A 8 -4.25 26.30 7.62
N ILE A 9 -3.55 25.23 7.24
CA ILE A 9 -3.00 24.24 8.16
C ILE A 9 -1.54 24.58 8.39
N TRP A 10 -1.26 25.39 9.39
CA TRP A 10 0.08 25.88 9.71
C TRP A 10 0.40 25.93 11.21
N GLU A 11 -0.59 25.68 12.06
CA GLU A 11 -0.39 25.70 13.49
C GLU A 11 0.22 24.37 13.97
N LYS A 12 1.02 24.41 15.02
CA LYS A 12 1.60 23.21 15.62
C LYS A 12 0.56 22.17 16.02
N SER A 13 -0.64 22.61 16.39
CA SER A 13 -1.80 21.75 16.70
C SER A 13 -2.36 21.01 15.48
N ASP A 14 -1.99 21.41 14.28
CA ASP A 14 -2.43 20.76 13.03
C ASP A 14 -1.57 19.55 12.65
N LEU A 15 -0.43 19.32 13.32
CA LEU A 15 0.44 18.21 13.04
C LEU A 15 -0.34 16.87 13.03
N GLY A 16 -0.18 16.12 11.98
CA GLY A 16 -0.77 14.81 11.85
C GLY A 16 -2.21 14.78 11.37
N LEU A 17 -2.89 15.92 11.17
CA LEU A 17 -4.25 15.95 10.65
C LEU A 17 -4.33 15.39 9.22
N PRO A 18 -5.35 14.56 8.91
CA PRO A 18 -5.51 14.01 7.58
C PRO A 18 -5.87 15.09 6.54
N LEU A 19 -5.33 14.98 5.34
CA LEU A 19 -5.59 15.86 4.21
C LEU A 19 -6.05 15.04 2.99
N PRO A 20 -7.32 15.18 2.52
CA PRO A 20 -8.43 15.93 3.14
C PRO A 20 -8.85 15.33 4.49
N ASP A 21 -9.72 16.00 5.24
CA ASP A 21 -10.33 15.50 6.47
C ASP A 21 -11.15 14.23 6.20
N SER A 22 -10.46 13.11 6.23
CA SER A 22 -10.99 11.78 5.95
C SER A 22 -10.10 10.70 6.56
N LYS A 23 -10.71 9.69 7.17
CA LYS A 23 -10.00 8.49 7.66
C LYS A 23 -9.27 7.70 6.56
N HIS A 24 -9.59 7.98 5.28
CA HIS A 24 -8.96 7.38 4.12
C HIS A 24 -7.94 8.29 3.43
N ALA A 25 -7.61 9.42 4.04
CA ALA A 25 -6.59 10.32 3.51
C ALA A 25 -5.24 9.60 3.44
N VAL A 26 -4.48 9.94 2.42
CA VAL A 26 -3.10 9.45 2.22
C VAL A 26 -2.08 10.56 2.43
N SER A 27 -2.55 11.78 2.68
CA SER A 27 -1.72 12.93 3.00
C SER A 27 -2.00 13.38 4.43
N VAL A 28 -1.00 13.96 5.06
CA VAL A 28 -1.02 14.41 6.44
C VAL A 28 -0.46 15.83 6.53
N ALA A 29 -0.98 16.62 7.45
CA ALA A 29 -0.48 17.95 7.72
C ALA A 29 0.89 17.88 8.41
N LEU A 30 1.87 18.58 7.85
CA LEU A 30 3.19 18.80 8.41
C LEU A 30 3.41 20.32 8.42
N PRO A 31 2.96 21.03 9.48
CA PRO A 31 2.85 22.50 9.49
C PRO A 31 4.19 23.24 9.40
N THR A 32 5.27 22.66 9.92
CA THR A 32 6.59 23.28 9.94
C THR A 32 7.60 22.46 9.16
N TRP A 33 8.71 23.09 8.77
CA TRP A 33 9.82 22.39 8.14
C TRP A 33 10.45 21.32 9.06
N LYS A 34 10.45 21.57 10.36
CA LYS A 34 10.88 20.57 11.33
C LYS A 34 9.99 19.33 11.29
N ASP A 35 8.67 19.49 11.19
CA ASP A 35 7.73 18.35 11.10
C ASP A 35 7.98 17.52 9.83
N VAL A 36 8.38 18.18 8.72
CA VAL A 36 8.76 17.47 7.48
C VAL A 36 10.02 16.63 7.71
N ILE A 37 11.03 17.19 8.38
CA ILE A 37 12.26 16.45 8.71
C ILE A 37 11.94 15.27 9.64
N ASP A 38 11.24 15.54 10.74
CA ASP A 38 10.85 14.52 11.73
C ASP A 38 10.04 13.38 11.09
N TYR A 39 9.16 13.69 10.11
CA TYR A 39 8.40 12.70 9.37
C TYR A 39 9.29 11.82 8.47
N GLU A 40 10.23 12.42 7.73
CA GLU A 40 11.14 11.66 6.83
C GLU A 40 12.15 10.83 7.65
N GLU A 41 12.62 11.34 8.78
CA GLU A 41 13.53 10.64 9.68
C GLU A 41 12.82 9.63 10.60
N LYS A 42 11.48 9.61 10.58
CA LYS A 42 10.62 8.73 11.38
C LYS A 42 10.78 8.95 12.88
N ASP A 43 10.86 10.23 13.29
CA ASP A 43 10.82 10.58 14.70
C ASP A 43 9.58 9.96 15.37
N PRO A 44 9.73 9.24 16.48
CA PRO A 44 8.63 8.53 17.12
C PRO A 44 7.46 9.42 17.52
N ILE A 45 7.74 10.63 18.03
CA ILE A 45 6.71 11.58 18.48
C ILE A 45 5.90 12.09 17.28
N CYS A 46 6.61 12.42 16.19
CA CYS A 46 5.96 12.82 14.94
C CYS A 46 5.07 11.69 14.42
N ILE A 47 5.61 10.48 14.29
CA ILE A 47 4.88 9.32 13.74
C ILE A 47 3.66 8.95 14.60
N GLU A 48 3.73 9.01 15.91
CA GLU A 48 2.61 8.74 16.82
C GLU A 48 1.50 9.79 16.74
N SER A 49 1.83 11.03 16.38
CA SER A 49 0.85 12.11 16.20
C SER A 49 0.00 11.97 14.93
N LEU A 50 0.44 11.16 13.96
CA LEU A 50 -0.18 11.06 12.66
C LEU A 50 -1.55 10.38 12.71
N LYS A 51 -2.59 11.07 12.26
CA LYS A 51 -3.95 10.55 12.07
C LYS A 51 -4.18 9.99 10.66
N SER A 52 -3.21 10.18 9.78
CA SER A 52 -3.13 9.58 8.44
C SER A 52 -1.66 9.38 8.09
N ILE A 53 -1.39 8.58 7.07
CA ILE A 53 -0.02 8.36 6.61
C ILE A 53 -0.02 7.99 5.12
N TYR A 54 0.99 8.48 4.40
CA TYR A 54 1.20 8.08 3.02
C TYR A 54 1.63 6.59 2.97
N PRO A 55 1.01 5.76 2.11
CA PRO A 55 1.22 4.30 2.11
C PRO A 55 2.69 3.86 1.96
N ARG A 56 3.53 4.68 1.37
CA ARG A 56 4.98 4.44 1.27
C ARG A 56 5.67 4.43 2.64
N PHE A 57 5.16 5.19 3.61
CA PHE A 57 5.79 5.34 4.92
C PHE A 57 5.21 4.38 5.96
N GLY A 58 3.95 4.02 5.86
CA GLY A 58 3.33 3.12 6.83
C GLY A 58 1.90 2.70 6.51
N LEU A 59 1.34 1.87 7.36
CA LEU A 59 -0.04 1.44 7.30
C LEU A 59 -0.97 2.59 7.74
N ASN A 60 -2.07 2.80 7.00
CA ASN A 60 -3.15 3.65 7.46
C ASN A 60 -3.62 3.19 8.86
N PRO A 61 -4.05 4.10 9.78
CA PRO A 61 -4.47 3.74 11.13
C PRO A 61 -5.50 2.59 11.18
N LEU A 62 -6.47 2.54 10.25
CA LEU A 62 -7.44 1.45 10.18
C LEU A 62 -6.79 0.10 9.85
N LEU A 63 -5.81 0.08 8.95
CA LEU A 63 -5.04 -1.12 8.64
C LEU A 63 -4.14 -1.53 9.81
N LYS A 64 -3.58 -0.56 10.53
CA LYS A 64 -2.78 -0.82 11.73
C LYS A 64 -3.64 -1.49 12.82
N THR A 65 -4.79 -0.90 13.15
CA THR A 65 -5.74 -1.49 14.11
C THR A 65 -6.10 -2.93 13.73
N LEU A 66 -6.46 -3.16 12.46
CA LEU A 66 -6.82 -4.49 11.99
C LEU A 66 -5.65 -5.49 12.07
N SER A 67 -4.43 -5.04 11.79
CA SER A 67 -3.22 -5.85 11.93
C SER A 67 -2.95 -6.23 13.40
N GLU A 68 -3.15 -5.31 14.33
CA GLU A 68 -3.01 -5.54 15.78
C GLU A 68 -4.06 -6.52 16.29
N GLU A 69 -5.33 -6.40 15.84
CA GLU A 69 -6.38 -7.37 16.17
C GLU A 69 -6.02 -8.80 15.71
N ILE A 70 -5.47 -8.93 14.50
CA ILE A 70 -5.03 -10.24 13.97
C ILE A 70 -3.90 -10.81 14.81
N LEU A 71 -2.88 -10.02 15.13
CA LEU A 71 -1.77 -10.47 15.97
C LEU A 71 -2.27 -10.95 17.34
N THR A 72 -3.17 -10.19 17.97
CA THR A 72 -3.78 -10.54 19.26
C THR A 72 -4.60 -11.83 19.15
N LYS A 73 -5.48 -11.92 18.13
CA LYS A 73 -6.36 -13.09 17.91
C LYS A 73 -5.58 -14.40 17.79
N TYR A 74 -4.44 -14.36 17.13
CA TYR A 74 -3.62 -15.57 16.90
C TYR A 74 -2.47 -15.73 17.89
N GLY A 75 -2.37 -14.87 18.91
CA GLY A 75 -1.35 -14.95 19.97
C GLY A 75 0.07 -14.68 19.49
N PHE A 76 0.24 -13.88 18.43
CA PHE A 76 1.56 -13.53 17.92
C PHE A 76 2.11 -12.30 18.66
N SER A 77 3.13 -12.51 19.49
CA SER A 77 3.94 -11.44 20.07
C SER A 77 5.19 -11.18 19.25
N ASN A 78 5.67 -9.93 19.23
CA ASN A 78 6.88 -9.52 18.49
C ASN A 78 6.83 -9.85 17.00
N CYS A 79 5.65 -9.77 16.40
CA CYS A 79 5.41 -9.98 14.99
C CYS A 79 4.82 -8.73 14.34
N SER A 80 4.91 -8.65 13.01
CA SER A 80 4.22 -7.67 12.19
C SER A 80 3.21 -8.37 11.29
N ALA A 81 2.03 -7.78 11.10
CA ALA A 81 1.01 -8.28 10.17
C ALA A 81 0.84 -7.30 9.00
N TRP A 82 0.97 -7.81 7.79
CA TRP A 82 0.93 -7.06 6.54
C TRP A 82 -0.34 -7.42 5.77
N PRO A 83 -1.32 -6.50 5.65
CA PRO A 83 -2.62 -6.79 5.05
C PRO A 83 -2.60 -6.72 3.53
N TYR A 84 -3.24 -7.69 2.87
CA TYR A 84 -3.41 -7.79 1.43
C TYR A 84 -4.88 -8.05 1.08
N SER A 85 -5.34 -7.52 -0.05
CA SER A 85 -6.74 -7.61 -0.49
C SER A 85 -7.16 -9.00 -0.98
N ASN A 86 -6.25 -9.96 -1.11
CA ASN A 86 -6.60 -11.35 -1.44
C ASN A 86 -5.47 -12.33 -1.10
N LYS A 87 -5.83 -13.62 -1.01
CA LYS A 87 -4.94 -14.72 -0.68
C LYS A 87 -3.77 -14.88 -1.63
N TYR A 88 -4.00 -14.68 -2.93
CA TYR A 88 -2.95 -14.85 -3.93
C TYR A 88 -1.80 -13.86 -3.74
N ILE A 89 -2.11 -12.61 -3.43
CA ILE A 89 -1.11 -11.58 -3.14
C ILE A 89 -0.37 -11.88 -1.84
N ALA A 90 -1.09 -12.28 -0.78
CA ALA A 90 -0.47 -12.66 0.49
C ALA A 90 0.48 -13.86 0.33
N LEU A 91 0.13 -14.84 -0.49
CA LEU A 91 1.02 -15.96 -0.85
C LEU A 91 2.26 -15.51 -1.62
N LYS A 92 2.12 -14.55 -2.56
CA LYS A 92 3.28 -13.96 -3.24
C LYS A 92 4.23 -13.26 -2.26
N ALA A 93 3.66 -12.46 -1.37
CA ALA A 93 4.43 -11.78 -0.32
C ALA A 93 5.16 -12.79 0.58
N LYS A 94 4.47 -13.88 0.99
CA LYS A 94 5.08 -14.96 1.76
C LYS A 94 6.24 -15.60 1.01
N LYS A 95 6.03 -16.00 -0.24
CA LYS A 95 7.08 -16.60 -1.09
C LYS A 95 8.29 -15.66 -1.24
N PHE A 96 8.05 -14.37 -1.40
CA PHE A 96 9.10 -13.37 -1.47
C PHE A 96 9.90 -13.32 -0.16
N CYS A 97 9.25 -13.23 0.99
CA CYS A 97 9.91 -13.20 2.29
C CYS A 97 10.72 -14.49 2.55
N ASP A 98 10.09 -15.65 2.33
CA ASP A 98 10.73 -16.95 2.58
C ASP A 98 11.97 -17.16 1.68
N SER A 99 11.97 -16.55 0.48
CA SER A 99 13.14 -16.58 -0.42
C SER A 99 14.31 -15.71 0.03
N LYS A 100 14.08 -14.76 0.94
CA LYS A 100 15.10 -13.83 1.46
C LYS A 100 15.65 -14.23 2.82
N THR A 101 14.97 -15.13 3.53
CA THR A 101 15.34 -15.58 4.86
C THR A 101 15.73 -17.06 4.83
N LYS A 102 16.70 -17.44 5.65
CA LYS A 102 17.12 -18.86 5.78
C LYS A 102 16.13 -19.71 6.58
N LEU A 103 15.25 -19.05 7.35
CA LEU A 103 14.25 -19.68 8.21
C LEU A 103 12.87 -19.25 7.76
N ILE A 104 11.90 -20.17 7.83
CA ILE A 104 10.50 -19.86 7.58
C ILE A 104 9.93 -19.14 8.81
N ASN A 105 9.91 -17.81 8.77
CA ASN A 105 9.43 -16.94 9.85
C ASN A 105 8.21 -16.14 9.43
N SER A 106 7.39 -16.72 8.53
CA SER A 106 6.20 -16.07 8.02
C SER A 106 4.99 -16.99 8.01
N PHE A 107 3.84 -16.45 8.40
CA PHE A 107 2.58 -17.15 8.53
C PHE A 107 1.48 -16.41 7.77
N LEU A 108 0.42 -17.11 7.40
CA LEU A 108 -0.75 -16.50 6.80
C LEU A 108 -1.93 -16.57 7.77
N ALA A 109 -2.66 -15.46 7.87
CA ALA A 109 -3.93 -15.37 8.58
C ALA A 109 -4.96 -14.66 7.69
N GLU A 110 -6.23 -14.71 8.09
CA GLU A 110 -7.31 -14.04 7.37
C GLU A 110 -8.37 -13.50 8.32
N LYS A 111 -8.99 -12.41 7.91
CA LYS A 111 -10.20 -11.85 8.49
C LYS A 111 -11.03 -11.26 7.36
N ASP A 112 -12.26 -11.74 7.22
CA ASP A 112 -13.15 -11.39 6.10
C ASP A 112 -12.46 -11.63 4.73
N ASP A 113 -12.42 -10.61 3.87
CA ASP A 113 -11.77 -10.69 2.56
C ASP A 113 -10.28 -10.24 2.60
N ILE A 114 -9.73 -9.93 3.78
CA ILE A 114 -8.34 -9.46 3.94
C ILE A 114 -7.45 -10.61 4.42
N HIS A 115 -6.33 -10.78 3.74
CA HIS A 115 -5.34 -11.80 4.06
C HIS A 115 -4.06 -11.15 4.59
N PHE A 116 -3.51 -11.69 5.65
CA PHE A 116 -2.36 -11.13 6.35
C PHE A 116 -1.14 -12.03 6.18
N LEU A 117 -0.02 -11.43 5.84
CA LEU A 117 1.28 -12.03 6.04
C LEU A 117 1.79 -11.61 7.43
N ILE A 118 1.90 -12.57 8.33
CA ILE A 118 2.48 -12.35 9.66
C ILE A 118 3.95 -12.74 9.59
N THR A 119 4.84 -11.84 10.00
CA THR A 119 6.28 -12.04 9.97
C THR A 119 6.90 -11.78 11.34
N LYS A 120 7.88 -12.57 11.72
CA LYS A 120 8.78 -12.27 12.85
C LYS A 120 9.74 -11.14 12.46
N SER A 121 10.43 -10.57 13.44
CA SER A 121 11.27 -9.39 13.28
C SER A 121 12.30 -9.48 12.15
N ASP A 122 12.93 -10.64 11.97
CA ASP A 122 13.95 -10.91 10.93
C ASP A 122 13.37 -10.88 9.49
N ALA A 123 12.14 -11.32 9.30
CA ALA A 123 11.44 -11.29 8.00
C ALA A 123 10.64 -9.99 7.76
N SER A 124 10.42 -9.19 8.79
CA SER A 124 9.56 -7.98 8.72
C SER A 124 10.10 -6.94 7.75
N TYR A 125 11.42 -6.80 7.65
CA TYR A 125 12.05 -5.90 6.67
C TYR A 125 11.68 -6.26 5.23
N HIS A 126 11.75 -7.54 4.88
CA HIS A 126 11.42 -8.01 3.53
C HIS A 126 9.92 -7.92 3.24
N ALA A 127 9.07 -8.21 4.22
CA ALA A 127 7.63 -8.03 4.11
C ALA A 127 7.25 -6.57 3.86
N ARG A 128 7.91 -5.64 4.57
CA ARG A 128 7.76 -4.21 4.37
C ARG A 128 8.16 -3.78 2.96
N ILE A 129 9.31 -4.24 2.46
CA ILE A 129 9.79 -3.95 1.10
C ILE A 129 8.75 -4.41 0.06
N PHE A 130 8.25 -5.64 0.19
CA PHE A 130 7.24 -6.15 -0.72
C PHE A 130 5.96 -5.30 -0.66
N TRP A 131 5.41 -5.09 0.54
CA TRP A 131 4.21 -4.30 0.74
C TRP A 131 4.35 -2.87 0.20
N GLN A 132 5.45 -2.19 0.54
CA GLN A 132 5.70 -0.79 0.20
C GLN A 132 5.87 -0.57 -1.31
N HIS A 133 6.68 -1.40 -1.98
CA HIS A 133 7.05 -1.14 -3.38
C HIS A 133 6.07 -1.75 -4.39
N THR A 134 5.37 -2.82 -4.04
CA THR A 134 4.41 -3.42 -4.98
C THR A 134 3.08 -2.68 -5.08
N GLY A 135 2.70 -1.94 -4.02
CA GLY A 135 1.38 -1.29 -3.94
C GLY A 135 0.20 -2.27 -3.92
N LEU A 136 0.44 -3.53 -3.56
CA LEU A 136 -0.56 -4.61 -3.55
C LEU A 136 -1.24 -4.80 -2.19
N GLY A 137 -0.96 -3.95 -1.21
CA GLY A 137 -1.59 -3.98 0.11
C GLY A 137 -3.09 -3.72 0.06
N ALA A 138 -3.81 -4.17 1.08
CA ALA A 138 -5.21 -3.85 1.28
C ALA A 138 -5.40 -2.33 1.50
N SER A 139 -6.56 -1.82 1.14
CA SER A 139 -6.91 -0.42 1.31
C SER A 139 -7.52 -0.12 2.69
N SER A 140 -7.45 1.14 3.11
CA SER A 140 -8.14 1.61 4.32
C SER A 140 -9.65 1.42 4.25
N ARG A 141 -10.25 1.38 3.06
CA ARG A 141 -11.69 1.11 2.88
C ARG A 141 -12.02 -0.35 3.14
N GLU A 142 -11.21 -1.29 2.67
CA GLU A 142 -11.36 -2.70 3.00
C GLU A 142 -11.22 -2.92 4.52
N ALA A 143 -10.25 -2.24 5.16
CA ALA A 143 -10.11 -2.29 6.61
C ALA A 143 -11.32 -1.72 7.34
N ALA A 144 -11.86 -0.56 6.90
CA ALA A 144 -13.06 0.04 7.49
C ALA A 144 -14.28 -0.89 7.42
N ILE A 145 -14.42 -1.63 6.32
CA ILE A 145 -15.49 -2.63 6.16
C ILE A 145 -15.27 -3.80 7.13
N SER A 146 -14.06 -4.35 7.21
CA SER A 146 -13.73 -5.47 8.10
C SER A 146 -13.81 -5.10 9.60
N LEU A 147 -13.61 -3.83 9.94
CA LEU A 147 -13.80 -3.28 11.29
C LEU A 147 -15.27 -2.91 11.60
N GLY A 148 -16.19 -3.09 10.64
CA GLY A 148 -17.60 -2.71 10.82
C GLY A 148 -17.87 -1.21 10.84
N ILE A 149 -16.91 -0.39 10.42
CA ILE A 149 -17.00 1.08 10.37
C ILE A 149 -17.77 1.54 9.12
N GLU A 150 -17.65 0.78 8.03
CA GLU A 150 -18.32 1.07 6.76
C GLU A 150 -19.01 -0.16 6.20
N ASN A 151 -20.07 0.05 5.45
CA ASN A 151 -20.80 -1.02 4.79
C ASN A 151 -20.11 -1.44 3.48
N LYS A 152 -20.10 -2.74 3.22
CA LYS A 152 -19.62 -3.27 1.94
C LYS A 152 -20.54 -2.82 0.80
N PRO A 153 -20.02 -2.18 -0.25
CA PRO A 153 -20.85 -1.75 -1.38
C PRO A 153 -21.40 -2.97 -2.14
N SER A 154 -22.61 -2.83 -2.70
CA SER A 154 -23.19 -3.90 -3.51
C SER A 154 -22.35 -4.16 -4.77
N LYS A 155 -22.31 -5.42 -5.21
CA LYS A 155 -21.61 -5.83 -6.44
C LYS A 155 -22.07 -5.04 -7.67
N LYS A 156 -23.36 -4.70 -7.73
CA LYS A 156 -23.94 -3.87 -8.79
C LYS A 156 -23.34 -2.47 -8.83
N LEU A 157 -23.20 -1.84 -7.65
CA LEU A 157 -22.60 -0.51 -7.54
C LEU A 157 -21.11 -0.52 -7.93
N VAL A 158 -20.36 -1.49 -7.45
CA VAL A 158 -18.93 -1.67 -7.81
C VAL A 158 -18.75 -1.84 -9.31
N ASN A 159 -19.53 -2.72 -9.94
CA ASN A 159 -19.46 -2.95 -11.39
C ASN A 159 -19.84 -1.70 -12.20
N LYS A 160 -20.85 -0.93 -11.74
CA LYS A 160 -21.24 0.34 -12.36
C LYS A 160 -20.11 1.38 -12.28
N ALA A 161 -19.50 1.51 -11.11
CA ALA A 161 -18.35 2.42 -10.90
C ALA A 161 -17.16 2.03 -11.76
N TYR A 162 -16.80 0.73 -11.80
CA TYR A 162 -15.72 0.21 -12.63
C TYR A 162 -15.92 0.57 -14.11
N ARG A 163 -17.08 0.24 -14.67
CA ARG A 163 -17.42 0.55 -16.08
C ARG A 163 -17.29 2.06 -16.34
N LYS A 164 -17.88 2.90 -15.48
CA LYS A 164 -17.82 4.36 -15.65
C LYS A 164 -16.38 4.89 -15.68
N ILE A 165 -15.48 4.34 -14.87
CA ILE A 165 -14.06 4.71 -14.87
C ILE A 165 -13.39 4.26 -16.17
N VAL A 166 -13.60 3.01 -16.57
CA VAL A 166 -13.05 2.46 -17.82
C VAL A 166 -13.52 3.25 -19.03
N ASP A 167 -14.81 3.58 -19.12
CA ASP A 167 -15.37 4.36 -20.22
C ASP A 167 -14.75 5.76 -20.31
N ARG A 168 -14.53 6.42 -19.16
CA ARG A 168 -13.86 7.72 -19.13
C ARG A 168 -12.40 7.64 -19.58
N ILE A 169 -11.66 6.65 -19.10
CA ILE A 169 -10.25 6.46 -19.53
C ILE A 169 -10.23 6.16 -21.03
N SER A 170 -11.09 5.28 -21.51
CA SER A 170 -11.25 4.97 -22.92
C SER A 170 -11.46 6.23 -23.77
N SER A 171 -12.36 7.09 -23.34
CA SER A 171 -12.66 8.37 -24.03
C SER A 171 -11.45 9.32 -24.04
N PHE A 172 -10.68 9.41 -22.95
CA PHE A 172 -9.51 10.30 -22.89
C PHE A 172 -8.30 9.77 -23.67
N THR A 173 -8.14 8.45 -23.74
CA THR A 173 -6.96 7.81 -24.33
C THR A 173 -7.21 7.23 -25.70
N GLU A 174 -8.46 7.31 -26.21
CA GLU A 174 -8.90 6.67 -27.47
C GLU A 174 -8.61 5.15 -27.50
N THR A 175 -8.45 4.54 -26.31
CA THR A 175 -8.11 3.13 -26.15
C THR A 175 -9.40 2.31 -25.98
N ASN A 176 -9.48 1.17 -26.69
CA ASN A 176 -10.63 0.29 -26.55
C ASN A 176 -10.78 -0.19 -25.07
N PRO A 177 -11.98 -0.10 -24.48
CA PRO A 177 -12.24 -0.48 -23.08
C PRO A 177 -11.72 -1.86 -22.67
N LYS A 178 -11.70 -2.83 -23.61
CA LYS A 178 -11.21 -4.20 -23.35
C LYS A 178 -9.73 -4.29 -23.00
N TYR A 179 -8.94 -3.25 -23.33
CA TYR A 179 -7.51 -3.17 -23.02
C TYR A 179 -7.22 -2.35 -21.76
N ILE A 180 -8.24 -1.79 -21.09
CA ILE A 180 -8.10 -1.00 -19.88
C ILE A 180 -8.34 -1.89 -18.66
N ASN A 181 -7.31 -2.05 -17.85
CA ASN A 181 -7.37 -2.80 -16.61
C ASN A 181 -7.11 -1.86 -15.43
N LEU A 182 -8.02 -1.83 -14.49
CA LEU A 182 -7.87 -1.02 -13.26
C LEU A 182 -7.15 -1.83 -12.19
N THR A 183 -6.29 -1.15 -11.46
CA THR A 183 -5.57 -1.69 -10.30
C THR A 183 -5.82 -0.83 -9.06
N SER A 184 -5.48 -1.33 -7.88
CA SER A 184 -5.73 -0.63 -6.61
C SER A 184 -4.88 0.65 -6.44
N SER A 185 -3.73 0.74 -7.12
CA SER A 185 -2.81 1.88 -7.06
C SER A 185 -1.94 1.98 -8.30
N GLY A 186 -1.29 3.14 -8.52
CA GLY A 186 -0.30 3.28 -9.59
C GLY A 186 0.86 2.28 -9.46
N MET A 187 1.35 2.04 -8.23
CA MET A 187 2.41 1.05 -8.01
C MET A 187 1.97 -0.37 -8.33
N SER A 188 0.72 -0.76 -8.01
CA SER A 188 0.19 -2.07 -8.40
C SER A 188 0.05 -2.21 -9.92
N ALA A 189 -0.21 -1.13 -10.65
CA ALA A 189 -0.19 -1.13 -12.11
C ALA A 189 1.21 -1.40 -12.65
N PHE A 190 2.22 -0.66 -12.18
CA PHE A 190 3.62 -0.88 -12.56
C PHE A 190 4.10 -2.29 -12.20
N HIS A 191 3.81 -2.75 -10.98
CA HIS A 191 4.15 -4.12 -10.56
C HIS A 191 3.53 -5.16 -11.51
N THR A 192 2.26 -5.04 -11.82
CA THR A 192 1.55 -6.01 -12.69
C THR A 192 2.11 -6.00 -14.11
N ALA A 193 2.36 -4.82 -14.67
CA ALA A 193 2.95 -4.67 -16.00
C ALA A 193 4.36 -5.32 -16.05
N LEU A 194 5.22 -5.00 -15.08
CA LEU A 194 6.57 -5.58 -15.02
C LEU A 194 6.53 -7.10 -14.79
N GLU A 195 5.62 -7.60 -13.96
CA GLU A 195 5.45 -9.04 -13.75
C GLU A 195 5.13 -9.77 -15.06
N ILE A 196 4.25 -9.20 -15.88
CA ILE A 196 3.92 -9.77 -17.19
C ILE A 196 5.13 -9.71 -18.13
N ILE A 197 5.82 -8.57 -18.19
CA ILE A 197 7.01 -8.38 -19.02
C ILE A 197 8.08 -9.41 -18.65
N TYR A 198 8.38 -9.59 -17.36
CA TYR A 198 9.39 -10.56 -16.92
C TYR A 198 8.97 -12.03 -17.10
N LYS A 199 7.69 -12.32 -17.15
CA LYS A 199 7.21 -13.66 -17.52
C LYS A 199 7.43 -13.96 -19.02
N VAL A 200 7.24 -12.94 -19.87
CA VAL A 200 7.42 -13.09 -21.33
C VAL A 200 8.90 -13.02 -21.71
N PHE A 201 9.64 -12.14 -21.05
CA PHE A 201 11.06 -11.89 -21.31
C PHE A 201 11.91 -12.12 -20.05
N PRO A 202 12.04 -13.36 -19.58
CA PRO A 202 12.78 -13.63 -18.36
C PRO A 202 14.26 -13.26 -18.49
N LYS A 203 14.85 -12.75 -17.41
CA LYS A 203 16.29 -12.38 -17.32
C LYS A 203 16.75 -11.27 -18.28
N LYS A 204 15.84 -10.50 -18.86
CA LYS A 204 16.25 -9.31 -19.63
C LYS A 204 16.51 -8.14 -18.68
N PRO A 205 17.56 -7.35 -18.89
CA PRO A 205 17.81 -6.15 -18.12
C PRO A 205 16.73 -5.09 -18.39
N THR A 206 16.52 -4.21 -17.43
CA THR A 206 15.58 -3.10 -17.52
C THR A 206 16.38 -1.81 -17.64
N LEU A 207 16.20 -1.08 -18.74
CA LEU A 207 16.72 0.27 -18.88
C LEU A 207 15.64 1.28 -18.52
N GLN A 208 15.96 2.18 -17.62
CA GLN A 208 15.07 3.25 -17.21
C GLN A 208 15.62 4.60 -17.64
N ILE A 209 14.80 5.36 -18.39
CA ILE A 209 15.17 6.67 -18.94
C ILE A 209 14.32 7.74 -18.23
N GLY A 210 14.95 8.84 -17.81
CA GLY A 210 14.31 9.98 -17.17
C GLY A 210 14.27 9.87 -15.64
N PHE A 211 13.36 10.62 -15.00
CA PHE A 211 13.20 10.70 -13.55
C PHE A 211 11.83 10.15 -13.14
N PRO A 212 11.64 8.83 -13.13
CA PRO A 212 10.41 8.24 -12.69
C PRO A 212 10.25 8.34 -11.16
N TYR A 213 9.05 8.04 -10.69
CA TYR A 213 8.80 7.91 -9.26
C TYR A 213 9.74 6.85 -8.64
N VAL A 214 10.38 7.22 -7.54
CA VAL A 214 11.48 6.44 -6.93
C VAL A 214 11.13 4.97 -6.66
N ASP A 215 9.89 4.66 -6.28
CA ASP A 215 9.50 3.29 -5.98
C ASP A 215 9.35 2.42 -7.24
N VAL A 216 9.17 3.02 -8.43
CA VAL A 216 9.20 2.29 -9.71
C VAL A 216 10.58 1.69 -9.97
N LEU A 217 11.66 2.43 -9.62
CA LEU A 217 13.04 1.91 -9.69
C LEU A 217 13.26 0.68 -8.82
N LYS A 218 12.60 0.65 -7.66
CA LYS A 218 12.78 -0.41 -6.67
C LYS A 218 12.10 -1.72 -7.04
N LEU A 219 11.17 -1.72 -7.98
CA LEU A 219 10.53 -2.95 -8.44
C LEU A 219 11.53 -3.92 -9.10
N PRO A 220 12.27 -3.53 -10.16
CA PRO A 220 13.29 -4.42 -10.74
C PRO A 220 14.44 -4.73 -9.78
N MET A 221 14.84 -3.76 -8.93
CA MET A 221 15.96 -3.93 -8.01
C MET A 221 15.67 -4.89 -6.86
N ASN A 222 14.48 -4.80 -6.26
CA ASN A 222 14.18 -5.43 -4.98
C ASN A 222 13.15 -6.56 -5.06
N ILE A 223 12.23 -6.51 -6.04
CA ILE A 223 11.07 -7.40 -6.10
C ILE A 223 11.26 -8.48 -7.16
N PHE A 224 11.75 -8.14 -8.35
CA PHE A 224 11.87 -9.07 -9.45
C PHE A 224 13.28 -9.69 -9.52
N TYR A 225 13.38 -11.00 -9.29
CA TYR A 225 14.64 -11.70 -9.39
C TYR A 225 15.16 -11.78 -10.82
N GLY A 226 16.47 -11.53 -10.95
CA GLY A 226 17.17 -11.61 -12.23
C GLY A 226 16.89 -10.44 -13.17
N ALA A 227 16.14 -9.44 -12.74
CA ALA A 227 16.02 -8.16 -13.42
C ALA A 227 17.14 -7.24 -12.94
N ASN A 228 18.01 -6.84 -13.84
CA ASN A 228 19.03 -5.85 -13.57
C ASN A 228 18.54 -4.49 -14.08
N LEU A 229 18.66 -3.47 -13.25
CA LEU A 229 18.46 -2.08 -13.67
C LEU A 229 19.78 -1.57 -14.24
N ILE A 230 19.71 -0.97 -15.43
CA ILE A 230 20.84 -0.34 -16.11
C ILE A 230 20.58 1.16 -16.20
#